data_deeaac71ec12882ca91ea52563a3be34
#
_entry.id   deeaac71ec12882ca91ea52563a3be34
#
_cell.length_a   1.000
_cell.length_b   1.000
_cell.length_c   1.000
_cell.angle_alpha   90.00
_cell.angle_beta   90.00
_cell.angle_gamma   90.00
#
_symmetry.space_group_name_H-M   'P 1'
#
loop_
_entity.id
_entity.type
_entity.pdbx_description
1 polymer ?
#
loop_
_entity_poly.entity_id
_entity_poly.type
_entity_poly.pdbx_seq_one_letter_code
_entity_poly.pdbx_strand_id
1 'polypeptide(L)'
;MKLFSIPLFGRSVALATTLALAVMLVPVFDAAAGEIVDHPDNLKYKELNYKPPKPKDYRHELDCGATAYEAENPEVPTLQVTVLVRTGSMYEPLEKAGLADMTGYLMRNGGVKGMTASELDEKIAMLAGEISVNIRSDRGAVTLFCLSKDADEALALLKSVLRNPVFDQAALDRYRTDVLSELEQRNADTRNIETREWQFLMYGDHPCTIPYRRTEQSVKSITREDMIAFHKEYFFPKNFIFAVSGDFKTKDILAQLNGMLAGWPDHELALAPIPDQVPDPIPGVYMIEKEDVNQSRIRLGHIGVRRDIPDQYALLVMNDILGGGGFTSRIVRRVRSDEGLAYSAGSRFDRPVLYRGTFRAWFQTKHATGAFGTDLILIEIDRIRTEKCDEEIVENAKASFISNVVNPFSTKNTIVNTFADDDYTGRADDYWQNYAKNVKAVTPDDVLAVAQKYLHPDKLVFLIVGDPKAVQVGSDKHEERFSDFGEITIVPLRDPMTLE
;
A
#
# COMPACT_ATOMS: atom_id res chain seq x y z
N MET A 1 -64.67 36.17 0.49
CA MET A 1 -65.95 36.69 1.08
C MET A 1 -65.81 36.66 2.60
N LYS A 2 -65.96 37.87 3.24
CA LYS A 2 -65.99 38.20 4.67
C LYS A 2 -64.71 37.98 5.48
N LEU A 3 -63.79 38.92 5.76
CA LEU A 3 -63.90 40.22 6.50
C LEU A 3 -64.71 40.15 7.82
N PHE A 4 -63.98 40.31 8.93
CA PHE A 4 -64.34 41.07 10.13
C PHE A 4 -63.07 41.19 10.99
N SER A 5 -62.40 42.30 11.06
CA SER A 5 -62.47 43.65 11.69
C SER A 5 -62.32 43.62 13.22
N ILE A 6 -61.31 44.37 13.65
CA ILE A 6 -60.77 44.76 14.94
C ILE A 6 -61.83 45.51 15.80
N PRO A 7 -61.68 45.60 17.15
CA PRO A 7 -61.37 46.91 17.67
C PRO A 7 -60.28 47.05 18.74
N LEU A 8 -59.55 48.16 18.66
CA LEU A 8 -58.74 48.84 19.67
C LEU A 8 -59.61 49.35 20.84
N PHE A 9 -59.03 49.34 22.04
CA PHE A 9 -59.07 50.35 23.11
C PHE A 9 -58.27 49.72 24.26
N GLY A 10 -57.18 50.18 24.79
CA GLY A 10 -56.76 51.54 25.21
C GLY A 10 -56.66 51.62 26.72
N ARG A 11 -55.46 51.69 27.27
CA ARG A 11 -55.09 52.64 28.31
C ARG A 11 -53.70 52.34 28.93
N SER A 12 -52.90 53.35 28.89
CA SER A 12 -51.58 53.53 29.49
C SER A 12 -51.51 53.23 30.99
N VAL A 13 -50.54 52.49 31.43
CA VAL A 13 -49.88 52.65 32.74
C VAL A 13 -48.39 52.55 32.53
N ALA A 14 -47.73 53.69 32.73
CA ALA A 14 -46.26 53.78 32.80
C ALA A 14 -45.78 53.10 34.06
N LEU A 15 -44.97 52.06 33.93
CA LEU A 15 -44.11 51.56 35.01
C LEU A 15 -42.68 51.63 34.53
N ALA A 16 -41.92 52.58 35.05
CA ALA A 16 -40.49 52.68 34.89
C ALA A 16 -39.83 51.51 35.59
N THR A 17 -39.32 50.57 34.87
CA THR A 17 -38.39 49.54 35.38
C THR A 17 -37.02 49.83 34.75
N THR A 18 -36.13 50.32 35.60
CA THR A 18 -34.70 50.45 35.39
C THR A 18 -34.10 49.09 35.06
N LEU A 19 -33.80 48.85 33.77
CA LEU A 19 -33.08 47.70 33.32
C LEU A 19 -31.58 47.97 33.58
N ALA A 20 -31.03 47.43 34.65
CA ALA A 20 -29.63 47.39 34.93
C ALA A 20 -28.93 46.54 33.82
N LEU A 21 -28.23 47.22 32.93
CA LEU A 21 -27.38 46.57 31.94
C LEU A 21 -26.18 46.00 32.66
N ALA A 22 -26.28 44.73 33.06
CA ALA A 22 -25.11 43.92 33.49
C ALA A 22 -24.30 43.62 32.21
N VAL A 23 -23.34 44.45 31.92
CA VAL A 23 -22.27 44.13 30.95
C VAL A 23 -21.48 42.99 31.55
N MET A 24 -21.79 41.77 31.16
CA MET A 24 -20.86 40.63 31.37
C MET A 24 -19.58 40.96 30.58
N LEU A 25 -18.54 41.33 31.30
CA LEU A 25 -17.18 41.24 30.79
C LEU A 25 -16.88 39.76 30.54
N VAL A 26 -17.17 39.31 29.33
CA VAL A 26 -16.56 38.08 28.81
C VAL A 26 -15.07 38.47 28.66
N PRO A 27 -14.15 37.79 29.32
CA PRO A 27 -12.74 37.98 29.02
C PRO A 27 -12.56 37.63 27.54
N VAL A 28 -12.36 38.65 26.71
CA VAL A 28 -11.81 38.48 25.38
C VAL A 28 -10.43 37.88 25.65
N PHE A 29 -10.31 36.54 25.52
CA PHE A 29 -9.00 35.95 25.32
C PHE A 29 -8.46 36.64 24.04
N ASP A 30 -7.54 37.56 24.22
CA ASP A 30 -6.64 37.97 23.17
C ASP A 30 -5.92 36.69 22.72
N ALA A 31 -6.55 35.98 21.80
CA ALA A 31 -5.81 35.05 20.96
C ALA A 31 -4.83 35.98 20.24
N ALA A 32 -3.60 36.04 20.72
CA ALA A 32 -2.52 36.67 20.01
C ALA A 32 -2.59 36.12 18.58
N ALA A 33 -3.21 36.88 17.70
CA ALA A 33 -3.18 36.61 16.27
C ALA A 33 -1.69 36.62 15.93
N GLY A 34 -1.12 35.42 15.77
CA GLY A 34 0.27 35.30 15.34
C GLY A 34 0.41 36.14 14.09
N GLU A 35 1.49 36.91 14.03
CA GLU A 35 1.82 37.78 12.90
C GLU A 35 1.61 36.98 11.61
N ILE A 36 0.64 37.38 10.80
CA ILE A 36 0.40 36.73 9.49
C ILE A 36 1.60 37.08 8.63
N VAL A 37 2.44 36.10 8.36
CA VAL A 37 3.61 36.30 7.51
C VAL A 37 3.18 36.51 6.05
N ASP A 38 3.83 37.45 5.39
CA ASP A 38 3.50 37.88 4.01
C ASP A 38 3.83 36.77 2.97
N HIS A 39 4.70 35.81 3.28
CA HIS A 39 5.10 34.73 2.39
C HIS A 39 5.30 33.44 3.15
N PRO A 40 4.94 32.27 2.56
CA PRO A 40 5.14 30.96 3.21
C PRO A 40 6.57 30.69 3.68
N ASP A 41 7.58 31.20 2.97
CA ASP A 41 9.02 31.00 3.33
C ASP A 41 9.39 31.70 4.63
N ASN A 42 8.59 32.68 5.08
CA ASN A 42 8.80 33.36 6.36
C ASN A 42 8.20 32.61 7.56
N LEU A 43 7.46 31.50 7.30
CA LEU A 43 6.91 30.65 8.36
C LEU A 43 8.04 29.96 9.11
N LYS A 44 8.11 30.17 10.43
CA LYS A 44 9.04 29.49 11.31
C LYS A 44 8.32 28.37 12.02
N TYR A 45 8.66 27.13 11.68
CA TYR A 45 8.16 25.94 12.36
C TYR A 45 9.07 25.57 13.54
N LYS A 46 8.45 25.11 14.62
CA LYS A 46 9.23 24.49 15.71
C LYS A 46 9.76 23.15 15.20
N GLU A 47 10.99 22.82 15.59
CA GLU A 47 11.58 21.52 15.29
C GLU A 47 10.68 20.41 15.85
N LEU A 48 10.37 19.41 15.03
CA LEU A 48 9.59 18.25 15.44
C LEU A 48 10.43 17.37 16.39
N ASN A 49 10.11 17.40 17.68
CA ASN A 49 10.71 16.53 18.67
C ASN A 49 9.74 15.38 19.02
N TYR A 50 9.44 14.58 18.02
CA TYR A 50 8.58 13.42 18.17
C TYR A 50 9.36 12.20 18.64
N LYS A 51 8.81 11.50 19.64
CA LYS A 51 9.36 10.24 20.15
C LYS A 51 8.41 9.10 19.79
N PRO A 52 8.74 8.28 18.80
CA PRO A 52 7.92 7.13 18.44
C PRO A 52 7.68 6.20 19.65
N PRO A 53 6.50 5.59 19.77
CA PRO A 53 6.24 4.58 20.80
C PRO A 53 7.15 3.35 20.57
N LYS A 54 7.28 2.51 21.61
CA LYS A 54 8.13 1.32 21.55
C LYS A 54 7.27 0.07 21.39
N PRO A 55 7.67 -0.91 20.54
CA PRO A 55 6.91 -2.14 20.32
C PRO A 55 6.58 -2.88 21.62
N LYS A 56 7.53 -2.96 22.56
CA LYS A 56 7.39 -3.66 23.83
C LYS A 56 6.26 -3.15 24.72
N ASP A 57 5.83 -1.90 24.55
CA ASP A 57 4.77 -1.29 25.35
C ASP A 57 3.36 -1.72 24.88
N TYR A 58 3.28 -2.43 23.76
CA TYR A 58 2.05 -2.91 23.10
C TYR A 58 2.05 -4.43 22.89
N ARG A 59 3.22 -5.08 23.02
CA ARG A 59 3.41 -6.50 22.68
C ARG A 59 3.04 -7.41 23.83
N HIS A 60 2.24 -8.42 23.54
CA HIS A 60 1.87 -9.51 24.42
C HIS A 60 2.06 -10.85 23.71
N GLU A 61 2.38 -11.89 24.46
CA GLU A 61 2.43 -13.27 24.00
C GLU A 61 1.15 -13.99 24.45
N LEU A 62 0.46 -14.65 23.53
CA LEU A 62 -0.72 -15.44 23.82
C LEU A 62 -0.32 -16.86 24.25
N ASP A 63 -1.22 -17.58 24.94
CA ASP A 63 -0.97 -18.91 25.50
C ASP A 63 -0.47 -19.95 24.45
N CYS A 64 -0.84 -19.77 23.20
CA CYS A 64 -0.40 -20.62 22.07
C CYS A 64 0.94 -20.18 21.47
N GLY A 65 1.58 -19.11 21.96
CA GLY A 65 2.82 -18.56 21.43
C GLY A 65 2.63 -17.59 20.25
N ALA A 66 1.40 -17.23 19.89
CA ALA A 66 1.13 -16.13 18.94
C ALA A 66 1.44 -14.79 19.58
N THR A 67 1.85 -13.80 18.77
CA THR A 67 2.07 -12.42 19.22
C THR A 67 0.80 -11.59 19.04
N ALA A 68 0.50 -10.74 20.03
CA ALA A 68 -0.54 -9.72 19.94
C ALA A 68 0.06 -8.35 20.27
N TYR A 69 -0.20 -7.37 19.39
CA TYR A 69 0.00 -5.95 19.66
C TYR A 69 -1.35 -5.32 19.94
N GLU A 70 -1.52 -4.70 21.09
CA GLU A 70 -2.80 -4.14 21.49
C GLU A 70 -2.69 -2.71 22.02
N ALA A 71 -3.75 -1.90 21.79
CA ALA A 71 -3.85 -0.54 22.30
C ALA A 71 -5.28 -0.17 22.66
N GLU A 72 -5.51 0.09 23.96
CA GLU A 72 -6.79 0.62 24.44
C GLU A 72 -7.07 2.01 23.86
N ASN A 73 -8.28 2.21 23.34
CA ASN A 73 -8.76 3.49 22.82
C ASN A 73 -10.23 3.72 23.24
N PRO A 74 -10.51 4.16 24.45
CA PRO A 74 -11.87 4.37 24.95
C PRO A 74 -12.57 5.60 24.38
N GLU A 75 -11.90 6.40 23.55
CA GLU A 75 -12.48 7.61 22.95
C GLU A 75 -13.51 7.28 21.86
N VAL A 76 -13.37 6.11 21.22
CA VAL A 76 -14.27 5.65 20.15
C VAL A 76 -14.75 4.24 20.49
N PRO A 77 -16.08 4.00 20.60
CA PRO A 77 -16.63 2.72 21.03
C PRO A 77 -16.57 1.66 19.92
N THR A 78 -15.39 1.37 19.41
CA THR A 78 -15.13 0.40 18.33
C THR A 78 -14.04 -0.57 18.72
N LEU A 79 -14.05 -1.75 18.10
CA LEU A 79 -12.98 -2.73 18.12
C LEU A 79 -12.49 -2.95 16.69
N GLN A 80 -11.18 -2.91 16.51
CA GLN A 80 -10.49 -3.25 15.27
C GLN A 80 -9.48 -4.34 15.55
N VAL A 81 -9.52 -5.42 14.76
CA VAL A 81 -8.57 -6.53 14.84
C VAL A 81 -8.00 -6.77 13.44
N THR A 82 -6.70 -6.83 13.34
CA THR A 82 -5.98 -7.34 12.16
C THR A 82 -5.24 -8.60 12.57
N VAL A 83 -5.41 -9.68 11.83
CA VAL A 83 -4.65 -10.93 11.99
C VAL A 83 -3.75 -11.07 10.77
N LEU A 84 -2.44 -10.91 10.94
CA LEU A 84 -1.47 -11.20 9.90
C LEU A 84 -1.14 -12.69 9.92
N VAL A 85 -1.04 -13.30 8.74
CA VAL A 85 -0.78 -14.72 8.55
C VAL A 85 0.41 -14.89 7.61
N ARG A 86 1.44 -15.64 8.01
CA ARG A 86 2.58 -15.94 7.13
C ARG A 86 2.14 -16.95 6.07
N THR A 87 1.83 -16.43 4.90
CA THR A 87 1.38 -17.12 3.70
C THR A 87 1.50 -16.19 2.50
N GLY A 88 1.03 -16.60 1.35
CA GLY A 88 0.94 -15.72 0.17
C GLY A 88 0.95 -16.51 -1.13
N SER A 89 0.57 -15.84 -2.22
CA SER A 89 0.55 -16.48 -3.54
C SER A 89 1.95 -16.80 -4.09
N MET A 90 3.02 -16.29 -3.52
CA MET A 90 4.39 -16.72 -3.86
C MET A 90 4.70 -18.17 -3.41
N TYR A 91 3.88 -18.73 -2.54
CA TYR A 91 4.04 -20.09 -2.00
C TYR A 91 3.10 -21.12 -2.63
N GLU A 92 2.20 -20.68 -3.52
CA GLU A 92 1.31 -21.57 -4.24
C GLU A 92 2.01 -22.23 -5.44
N PRO A 93 1.62 -23.46 -5.85
CA PRO A 93 2.12 -24.07 -7.06
C PRO A 93 1.75 -23.24 -8.30
N LEU A 94 2.65 -23.12 -9.26
CA LEU A 94 2.42 -22.33 -10.47
C LEU A 94 1.18 -22.80 -11.26
N GLU A 95 0.96 -24.09 -11.33
CA GLU A 95 -0.20 -24.70 -11.98
C GLU A 95 -1.53 -24.44 -11.25
N LYS A 96 -1.45 -23.91 -10.02
CA LYS A 96 -2.57 -23.47 -9.19
C LYS A 96 -2.54 -21.96 -8.94
N ALA A 97 -1.89 -21.19 -9.80
CA ALA A 97 -1.82 -19.73 -9.65
C ALA A 97 -3.23 -19.12 -9.48
N GLY A 98 -3.44 -18.47 -8.34
CA GLY A 98 -4.73 -17.95 -7.89
C GLY A 98 -5.33 -18.68 -6.67
N LEU A 99 -4.72 -19.78 -6.21
CA LEU A 99 -5.21 -20.58 -5.08
C LEU A 99 -5.31 -19.74 -3.79
N ALA A 100 -4.27 -18.96 -3.48
CA ALA A 100 -4.23 -18.14 -2.29
C ALA A 100 -5.35 -17.10 -2.25
N ASP A 101 -5.53 -16.38 -3.35
CA ASP A 101 -6.58 -15.37 -3.52
C ASP A 101 -7.98 -15.99 -3.41
N MET A 102 -8.24 -17.08 -4.15
CA MET A 102 -9.52 -17.80 -4.12
C MET A 102 -9.81 -18.38 -2.74
N THR A 103 -8.78 -18.87 -2.02
CA THR A 103 -8.92 -19.33 -0.63
C THR A 103 -9.34 -18.18 0.28
N GLY A 104 -8.63 -17.04 0.22
CA GLY A 104 -8.96 -15.85 1.01
C GLY A 104 -10.38 -15.37 0.77
N TYR A 105 -10.79 -15.28 -0.50
CA TYR A 105 -12.16 -14.89 -0.86
C TYR A 105 -13.19 -15.85 -0.26
N LEU A 106 -13.01 -17.16 -0.41
CA LEU A 106 -14.00 -18.15 0.02
C LEU A 106 -13.99 -18.41 1.53
N MET A 107 -12.91 -18.11 2.25
CA MET A 107 -12.93 -18.09 3.71
C MET A 107 -14.02 -17.12 4.23
N ARG A 108 -14.19 -16.00 3.56
CA ARG A 108 -15.18 -14.96 3.93
C ARG A 108 -16.55 -15.19 3.27
N ASN A 109 -16.55 -15.56 1.99
CA ASN A 109 -17.76 -15.57 1.15
C ASN A 109 -18.25 -17.00 0.84
N GLY A 110 -17.58 -18.03 1.33
CA GLY A 110 -17.97 -19.44 1.16
C GLY A 110 -18.74 -20.03 2.33
N GLY A 111 -19.12 -19.22 3.33
CA GLY A 111 -19.78 -19.68 4.54
C GLY A 111 -18.82 -20.32 5.55
N VAL A 112 -19.31 -20.52 6.76
CA VAL A 112 -18.57 -21.15 7.86
C VAL A 112 -19.37 -22.32 8.43
N LYS A 113 -18.73 -23.19 9.21
CA LYS A 113 -19.39 -24.36 9.81
C LYS A 113 -20.65 -23.94 10.57
N GLY A 114 -21.81 -24.43 10.14
CA GLY A 114 -23.11 -24.17 10.76
C GLY A 114 -23.77 -22.85 10.32
N MET A 115 -23.22 -22.15 9.31
CA MET A 115 -23.74 -20.89 8.81
C MET A 115 -23.41 -20.72 7.33
N THR A 116 -24.40 -20.44 6.50
CA THR A 116 -24.23 -20.10 5.09
C THR A 116 -23.54 -18.74 4.93
N ALA A 117 -23.07 -18.43 3.73
CA ALA A 117 -22.49 -17.12 3.43
C ALA A 117 -23.49 -15.96 3.70
N SER A 118 -24.76 -16.14 3.30
CA SER A 118 -25.83 -15.13 3.52
C SER A 118 -26.11 -14.91 5.00
N GLU A 119 -26.20 -15.98 5.80
CA GLU A 119 -26.41 -15.86 7.26
C GLU A 119 -25.20 -15.19 7.95
N LEU A 120 -23.97 -15.46 7.47
CA LEU A 120 -22.77 -14.79 7.95
C LEU A 120 -22.82 -13.30 7.62
N ASP A 121 -23.19 -12.95 6.40
CA ASP A 121 -23.32 -11.54 5.96
C ASP A 121 -24.38 -10.80 6.77
N GLU A 122 -25.56 -11.41 6.98
CA GLU A 122 -26.64 -10.83 7.79
C GLU A 122 -26.19 -10.57 9.23
N LYS A 123 -25.49 -11.53 9.85
CA LYS A 123 -24.96 -11.35 11.21
C LYS A 123 -23.94 -10.23 11.31
N ILE A 124 -22.98 -10.18 10.39
CA ILE A 124 -21.98 -9.12 10.36
C ILE A 124 -22.66 -7.76 10.15
N ALA A 125 -23.63 -7.69 9.24
CA ALA A 125 -24.39 -6.46 8.99
C ALA A 125 -25.21 -5.99 10.21
N MET A 126 -25.81 -6.92 10.96
CA MET A 126 -26.54 -6.61 12.20
C MET A 126 -25.65 -6.00 13.28
N LEU A 127 -24.36 -6.36 13.31
CA LEU A 127 -23.37 -5.80 14.22
C LEU A 127 -22.78 -4.47 13.71
N ALA A 128 -23.27 -3.94 12.58
CA ALA A 128 -22.64 -2.83 11.86
C ALA A 128 -21.12 -3.06 11.69
N GLY A 129 -20.74 -4.32 11.53
CA GLY A 129 -19.35 -4.79 11.46
C GLY A 129 -18.89 -5.08 10.05
N GLU A 130 -17.61 -5.37 9.95
CA GLU A 130 -16.97 -5.83 8.72
C GLU A 130 -15.92 -6.89 9.04
N ILE A 131 -15.92 -7.98 8.29
CA ILE A 131 -14.82 -8.96 8.27
C ILE A 131 -14.33 -9.06 6.85
N SER A 132 -13.02 -8.93 6.64
CA SER A 132 -12.41 -9.16 5.34
C SER A 132 -11.24 -10.14 5.44
N VAL A 133 -10.98 -10.87 4.34
CA VAL A 133 -9.84 -11.76 4.18
C VAL A 133 -9.15 -11.41 2.88
N ASN A 134 -7.85 -11.13 2.95
CA ASN A 134 -7.05 -10.79 1.79
C ASN A 134 -5.71 -11.53 1.86
N ILE A 135 -5.41 -12.37 0.88
CA ILE A 135 -4.12 -13.05 0.78
C ILE A 135 -3.37 -12.46 -0.43
N ARG A 136 -2.28 -11.76 -0.14
CA ARG A 136 -1.42 -11.11 -1.15
C ARG A 136 -0.25 -12.01 -1.54
N SER A 137 0.74 -11.44 -2.21
CA SER A 137 1.91 -12.18 -2.69
C SER A 137 2.71 -12.83 -1.56
N ASP A 138 2.94 -12.13 -0.45
CA ASP A 138 3.82 -12.54 0.64
C ASP A 138 3.13 -12.70 2.00
N ARG A 139 1.84 -12.38 2.11
CA ARG A 139 1.11 -12.41 3.39
C ARG A 139 -0.40 -12.57 3.23
N GLY A 140 -1.02 -13.13 4.26
CA GLY A 140 -2.46 -13.05 4.50
C GLY A 140 -2.78 -11.99 5.56
N ALA A 141 -3.93 -11.34 5.42
CA ALA A 141 -4.50 -10.45 6.42
C ALA A 141 -6.00 -10.73 6.58
N VAL A 142 -6.44 -10.94 7.82
CA VAL A 142 -7.85 -11.01 8.17
C VAL A 142 -8.17 -9.85 9.08
N THR A 143 -9.16 -9.04 8.71
CA THR A 143 -9.54 -7.87 9.50
C THR A 143 -10.96 -7.99 10.04
N LEU A 144 -11.18 -7.47 11.23
CA LEU A 144 -12.47 -7.29 11.85
C LEU A 144 -12.62 -5.83 12.27
N PHE A 145 -13.77 -5.24 11.98
CA PHE A 145 -14.24 -4.00 12.56
C PHE A 145 -15.63 -4.22 13.15
N CYS A 146 -15.89 -3.71 14.36
CA CYS A 146 -17.24 -3.71 14.96
C CYS A 146 -17.34 -2.63 16.05
N LEU A 147 -18.55 -2.43 16.59
CA LEU A 147 -18.76 -1.67 17.81
C LEU A 147 -18.31 -2.48 19.04
N SER A 148 -17.73 -1.82 20.04
CA SER A 148 -17.19 -2.48 21.25
C SER A 148 -18.26 -3.30 22.01
N LYS A 149 -19.51 -2.82 22.04
CA LYS A 149 -20.62 -3.53 22.68
C LYS A 149 -20.93 -4.90 22.07
N ASP A 150 -20.55 -5.08 20.80
CA ASP A 150 -20.80 -6.29 20.01
C ASP A 150 -19.53 -7.15 19.83
N ALA A 151 -18.44 -6.82 20.55
CA ALA A 151 -17.13 -7.44 20.41
C ALA A 151 -17.14 -8.96 20.57
N ASP A 152 -17.88 -9.50 21.57
CA ASP A 152 -17.95 -10.94 21.83
C ASP A 152 -18.52 -11.72 20.64
N GLU A 153 -19.63 -11.24 20.07
CA GLU A 153 -20.25 -11.88 18.90
C GLU A 153 -19.38 -11.71 17.65
N ALA A 154 -18.82 -10.53 17.43
CA ALA A 154 -17.94 -10.25 16.29
C ALA A 154 -16.66 -11.10 16.32
N LEU A 155 -16.03 -11.28 17.48
CA LEU A 155 -14.87 -12.17 17.66
C LEU A 155 -15.23 -13.64 17.45
N ALA A 156 -16.45 -14.06 17.83
CA ALA A 156 -16.93 -15.41 17.54
C ALA A 156 -17.11 -15.66 16.04
N LEU A 157 -17.58 -14.66 15.28
CA LEU A 157 -17.66 -14.70 13.82
C LEU A 157 -16.27 -14.71 13.20
N LEU A 158 -15.34 -13.87 13.66
CA LEU A 158 -13.94 -13.85 13.22
C LEU A 158 -13.28 -15.22 13.44
N LYS A 159 -13.46 -15.83 14.64
CA LYS A 159 -13.01 -17.20 14.92
C LYS A 159 -13.56 -18.20 13.92
N SER A 160 -14.84 -18.08 13.57
CA SER A 160 -15.48 -18.99 12.61
C SER A 160 -14.89 -18.87 11.21
N VAL A 161 -14.65 -17.64 10.74
CA VAL A 161 -13.98 -17.36 9.45
C VAL A 161 -12.54 -17.86 9.44
N LEU A 162 -11.80 -17.64 10.51
CA LEU A 162 -10.39 -18.06 10.61
C LEU A 162 -10.24 -19.59 10.70
N ARG A 163 -11.10 -20.27 11.47
CA ARG A 163 -10.90 -21.67 11.86
C ARG A 163 -11.75 -22.68 11.08
N ASN A 164 -12.96 -22.28 10.68
CA ASN A 164 -13.99 -23.20 10.21
C ASN A 164 -14.64 -22.77 8.89
N PRO A 165 -13.91 -22.25 7.88
CA PRO A 165 -14.52 -21.96 6.59
C PRO A 165 -14.99 -23.26 5.93
N VAL A 166 -16.10 -23.20 5.20
CA VAL A 166 -16.70 -24.39 4.55
C VAL A 166 -16.23 -24.56 3.12
N PHE A 167 -15.84 -23.45 2.48
CA PHE A 167 -15.48 -23.43 1.05
C PHE A 167 -16.62 -24.03 0.20
N ASP A 168 -17.81 -23.41 0.28
CA ASP A 168 -18.99 -23.92 -0.43
C ASP A 168 -18.72 -24.04 -1.94
N GLN A 169 -19.10 -25.18 -2.53
CA GLN A 169 -18.82 -25.47 -3.94
C GLN A 169 -19.52 -24.50 -4.89
N ALA A 170 -20.77 -24.13 -4.60
CA ALA A 170 -21.50 -23.19 -5.45
C ALA A 170 -20.90 -21.76 -5.35
N ALA A 171 -20.38 -21.36 -4.18
CA ALA A 171 -19.64 -20.12 -4.04
C ALA A 171 -18.32 -20.14 -4.82
N LEU A 172 -17.60 -21.27 -4.80
CA LEU A 172 -16.41 -21.47 -5.62
C LEU A 172 -16.71 -21.33 -7.11
N ASP A 173 -17.77 -21.97 -7.59
CA ASP A 173 -18.11 -21.96 -9.01
C ASP A 173 -18.52 -20.56 -9.50
N ARG A 174 -19.23 -19.79 -8.66
CA ARG A 174 -19.53 -18.38 -8.95
C ARG A 174 -18.26 -17.54 -8.99
N TYR A 175 -17.43 -17.60 -7.97
CA TYR A 175 -16.20 -16.80 -7.90
C TYR A 175 -15.22 -17.18 -9.04
N ARG A 176 -15.14 -18.45 -9.41
CA ARG A 176 -14.37 -18.88 -10.57
C ARG A 176 -14.84 -18.18 -11.85
N THR A 177 -16.16 -18.04 -12.04
CA THR A 177 -16.73 -17.33 -13.18
C THR A 177 -16.32 -15.86 -13.17
N ASP A 178 -16.37 -15.20 -12.01
CA ASP A 178 -15.98 -13.80 -11.86
C ASP A 178 -14.48 -13.62 -12.18
N VAL A 179 -13.62 -14.49 -11.65
CA VAL A 179 -12.17 -14.46 -11.91
C VAL A 179 -11.86 -14.68 -13.40
N LEU A 180 -12.57 -15.60 -14.08
CA LEU A 180 -12.39 -15.81 -15.51
C LEU A 180 -12.81 -14.58 -16.32
N SER A 181 -13.89 -13.92 -15.94
CA SER A 181 -14.32 -12.66 -16.58
C SER A 181 -13.31 -11.51 -16.35
N GLU A 182 -12.68 -11.44 -15.17
CA GLU A 182 -11.58 -10.51 -14.91
C GLU A 182 -10.36 -10.80 -15.80
N LEU A 183 -10.03 -12.09 -15.99
CA LEU A 183 -8.93 -12.48 -16.87
C LEU A 183 -9.20 -12.06 -18.33
N GLU A 184 -10.40 -12.26 -18.85
CA GLU A 184 -10.78 -11.81 -20.20
C GLU A 184 -10.54 -10.31 -20.41
N GLN A 185 -10.78 -9.51 -19.36
CA GLN A 185 -10.70 -8.04 -19.41
C GLN A 185 -9.33 -7.49 -19.02
N ARG A 186 -8.38 -8.31 -18.52
CA ARG A 186 -7.12 -7.81 -17.94
C ARG A 186 -6.21 -7.05 -18.90
N ASN A 187 -6.42 -7.19 -20.22
CA ASN A 187 -5.71 -6.43 -21.25
C ASN A 187 -6.42 -5.12 -21.65
N ALA A 188 -7.55 -4.78 -21.03
CA ALA A 188 -8.23 -3.51 -21.29
C ALA A 188 -7.47 -2.30 -20.73
N ASP A 189 -6.79 -2.46 -19.60
CA ASP A 189 -6.01 -1.38 -18.97
C ASP A 189 -4.51 -1.56 -19.21
N THR A 190 -3.89 -0.57 -19.86
CA THR A 190 -2.44 -0.54 -20.12
C THR A 190 -1.58 -0.60 -18.87
N ARG A 191 -2.10 -0.19 -17.71
CA ARG A 191 -1.40 -0.29 -16.42
C ARG A 191 -1.26 -1.74 -15.97
N ASN A 192 -2.30 -2.54 -16.17
CA ASN A 192 -2.28 -3.97 -15.83
C ASN A 192 -1.29 -4.70 -16.72
N ILE A 193 -1.29 -4.38 -18.04
CA ILE A 193 -0.33 -4.91 -19.00
C ILE A 193 1.09 -4.53 -18.57
N GLU A 194 1.36 -3.23 -18.35
CA GLU A 194 2.68 -2.73 -17.94
C GLU A 194 3.18 -3.42 -16.68
N THR A 195 2.30 -3.58 -15.67
CA THR A 195 2.69 -4.20 -14.40
C THR A 195 3.04 -5.67 -14.58
N ARG A 196 2.23 -6.42 -15.31
CA ARG A 196 2.45 -7.85 -15.58
C ARG A 196 3.73 -8.08 -16.38
N GLU A 197 3.86 -7.40 -17.52
CA GLU A 197 5.02 -7.57 -18.39
C GLU A 197 6.32 -7.10 -17.72
N TRP A 198 6.26 -6.05 -16.90
CA TRP A 198 7.39 -5.65 -16.08
C TRP A 198 7.85 -6.76 -15.12
N GLN A 199 6.90 -7.44 -14.45
CA GLN A 199 7.25 -8.54 -13.57
C GLN A 199 7.91 -9.70 -14.35
N PHE A 200 7.40 -10.03 -15.52
CA PHE A 200 7.98 -11.10 -16.34
C PHE A 200 9.36 -10.75 -16.88
N LEU A 201 9.55 -9.52 -17.36
CA LEU A 201 10.85 -9.05 -17.85
C LEU A 201 11.90 -9.00 -16.74
N MET A 202 11.52 -8.52 -15.56
CA MET A 202 12.48 -8.31 -14.48
C MET A 202 12.78 -9.57 -13.67
N TYR A 203 11.85 -10.49 -13.55
CA TYR A 203 11.98 -11.60 -12.60
C TYR A 203 11.87 -13.00 -13.25
N GLY A 204 11.52 -13.11 -14.53
CA GLY A 204 11.39 -14.39 -15.20
C GLY A 204 10.48 -15.34 -14.42
N ASP A 205 11.00 -16.51 -14.05
CA ASP A 205 10.27 -17.57 -13.33
C ASP A 205 10.40 -17.51 -11.81
N HIS A 206 10.91 -16.39 -11.27
CA HIS A 206 11.00 -16.20 -9.83
C HIS A 206 9.59 -16.24 -9.19
N PRO A 207 9.41 -16.85 -7.97
CA PRO A 207 8.08 -16.98 -7.32
C PRO A 207 7.28 -15.69 -7.16
N CYS A 208 7.94 -14.53 -7.08
CA CYS A 208 7.25 -13.23 -7.01
C CYS A 208 6.40 -12.92 -8.26
N THR A 209 6.56 -13.66 -9.36
CA THR A 209 5.75 -13.53 -10.58
C THR A 209 4.48 -14.38 -10.56
N ILE A 210 4.36 -15.36 -9.67
CA ILE A 210 3.20 -16.28 -9.61
C ILE A 210 1.86 -15.51 -9.55
N PRO A 211 1.69 -14.43 -8.77
CA PRO A 211 0.43 -13.67 -8.75
C PRO A 211 0.00 -13.13 -10.13
N TYR A 212 0.94 -12.94 -11.04
CA TYR A 212 0.71 -12.42 -12.41
C TYR A 212 0.54 -13.53 -13.45
N ARG A 213 0.76 -14.80 -13.05
CA ARG A 213 0.72 -15.99 -13.93
C ARG A 213 -0.61 -16.74 -13.92
N ARG A 214 -1.63 -16.15 -13.32
CA ARG A 214 -2.98 -16.72 -13.32
C ARG A 214 -3.49 -16.88 -14.76
N THR A 215 -3.95 -18.09 -15.10
CA THR A 215 -4.53 -18.45 -16.41
C THR A 215 -5.90 -19.09 -16.23
N GLU A 216 -6.65 -19.22 -17.32
CA GLU A 216 -7.90 -19.98 -17.33
C GLU A 216 -7.67 -21.41 -16.79
N GLN A 217 -6.59 -22.06 -17.25
CA GLN A 217 -6.24 -23.43 -16.85
C GLN A 217 -5.96 -23.51 -15.34
N SER A 218 -5.13 -22.59 -14.79
CA SER A 218 -4.82 -22.60 -13.37
C SER A 218 -6.07 -22.39 -12.51
N VAL A 219 -6.93 -21.42 -12.87
CA VAL A 219 -8.17 -21.12 -12.15
C VAL A 219 -9.15 -22.29 -12.19
N LYS A 220 -9.32 -22.94 -13.35
CA LYS A 220 -10.19 -24.12 -13.50
C LYS A 220 -9.66 -25.33 -12.75
N SER A 221 -8.34 -25.47 -12.58
CA SER A 221 -7.71 -26.59 -11.89
C SER A 221 -7.82 -26.52 -10.37
N ILE A 222 -8.10 -25.35 -9.78
CA ILE A 222 -8.23 -25.16 -8.34
C ILE A 222 -9.51 -25.82 -7.84
N THR A 223 -9.37 -26.74 -6.89
CA THR A 223 -10.47 -27.47 -6.27
C THR A 223 -10.76 -26.97 -4.85
N ARG A 224 -11.89 -27.37 -4.33
CA ARG A 224 -12.24 -27.13 -2.92
C ARG A 224 -11.22 -27.77 -1.97
N GLU A 225 -10.75 -28.95 -2.31
CA GLU A 225 -9.74 -29.71 -1.55
C GLU A 225 -8.40 -28.98 -1.50
N ASP A 226 -7.98 -28.32 -2.58
CA ASP A 226 -6.78 -27.49 -2.61
C ASP A 226 -6.89 -26.32 -1.60
N MET A 227 -8.05 -25.67 -1.55
CA MET A 227 -8.29 -24.57 -0.60
C MET A 227 -8.32 -25.05 0.85
N ILE A 228 -8.92 -26.21 1.13
CA ILE A 228 -8.90 -26.83 2.45
C ILE A 228 -7.47 -27.15 2.87
N ALA A 229 -6.66 -27.69 1.93
CA ALA A 229 -5.25 -27.99 2.19
C ALA A 229 -4.44 -26.73 2.48
N PHE A 230 -4.60 -25.69 1.64
CA PHE A 230 -3.96 -24.39 1.83
C PHE A 230 -4.35 -23.75 3.17
N HIS A 231 -5.64 -23.72 3.48
CA HIS A 231 -6.11 -23.18 4.76
C HIS A 231 -5.51 -23.96 5.96
N LYS A 232 -5.52 -25.28 5.91
CA LYS A 232 -4.95 -26.12 6.98
C LYS A 232 -3.45 -25.91 7.16
N GLU A 233 -2.72 -25.64 6.07
CA GLU A 233 -1.28 -25.43 6.10
C GLU A 233 -0.89 -24.10 6.72
N TYR A 234 -1.62 -23.01 6.42
CA TYR A 234 -1.22 -21.67 6.81
C TYR A 234 -2.02 -21.06 7.96
N PHE A 235 -3.26 -21.48 8.19
CA PHE A 235 -4.13 -20.90 9.21
C PHE A 235 -4.12 -21.74 10.50
N PHE A 236 -3.20 -21.39 11.40
CA PHE A 236 -3.06 -22.00 12.71
C PHE A 236 -2.46 -21.00 13.71
N PRO A 237 -2.68 -21.18 15.04
CA PRO A 237 -2.43 -20.13 16.04
C PRO A 237 -1.04 -19.52 16.03
N LYS A 238 0.03 -20.29 16.02
CA LYS A 238 1.42 -19.79 16.03
C LYS A 238 1.80 -18.98 14.79
N ASN A 239 1.05 -19.15 13.71
CA ASN A 239 1.30 -18.40 12.47
C ASN A 239 0.64 -17.03 12.45
N PHE A 240 -0.08 -16.67 13.50
CA PHE A 240 -0.81 -15.39 13.58
C PHE A 240 -0.02 -14.35 14.36
N ILE A 241 -0.11 -13.10 13.86
CA ILE A 241 0.26 -11.89 14.60
C ILE A 241 -0.99 -11.03 14.64
N PHE A 242 -1.43 -10.69 15.85
CA PHE A 242 -2.60 -9.86 16.07
C PHE A 242 -2.22 -8.40 16.24
N ALA A 243 -2.96 -7.49 15.62
CA ALA A 243 -2.97 -6.07 15.92
C ALA A 243 -4.40 -5.68 16.33
N VAL A 244 -4.57 -5.22 17.59
CA VAL A 244 -5.88 -4.96 18.17
C VAL A 244 -5.94 -3.56 18.76
N SER A 245 -6.94 -2.77 18.38
CA SER A 245 -7.17 -1.45 18.95
C SER A 245 -8.66 -1.19 19.15
N GLY A 246 -9.00 -0.45 20.20
CA GLY A 246 -10.39 -0.09 20.45
C GLY A 246 -10.73 0.12 21.91
N ASP A 247 -12.02 0.24 22.17
CA ASP A 247 -12.55 0.39 23.51
C ASP A 247 -12.73 -0.98 24.18
N PHE A 248 -11.68 -1.41 24.85
CA PHE A 248 -11.61 -2.65 25.63
C PHE A 248 -10.65 -2.48 26.82
N LYS A 249 -10.57 -3.49 27.68
CA LYS A 249 -9.48 -3.63 28.65
C LYS A 249 -8.50 -4.70 28.17
N THR A 250 -7.21 -4.39 28.20
CA THR A 250 -6.13 -5.29 27.79
C THR A 250 -6.32 -6.72 28.30
N LYS A 251 -6.59 -6.88 29.61
CA LYS A 251 -6.81 -8.19 30.22
C LYS A 251 -7.95 -8.97 29.56
N ASP A 252 -9.04 -8.27 29.23
CA ASP A 252 -10.26 -8.92 28.71
C ASP A 252 -10.06 -9.33 27.25
N ILE A 253 -9.49 -8.46 26.43
CA ILE A 253 -9.22 -8.79 25.01
C ILE A 253 -8.20 -9.91 24.88
N LEU A 254 -7.15 -9.96 25.70
CA LEU A 254 -6.19 -11.06 25.70
C LEU A 254 -6.84 -12.39 26.10
N ALA A 255 -7.75 -12.38 27.08
CA ALA A 255 -8.51 -13.56 27.48
C ALA A 255 -9.44 -14.04 26.33
N GLN A 256 -10.08 -13.11 25.62
CA GLN A 256 -10.92 -13.43 24.46
C GLN A 256 -10.10 -14.04 23.31
N LEU A 257 -8.91 -13.45 22.98
CA LEU A 257 -8.02 -13.99 21.97
C LEU A 257 -7.52 -15.39 22.34
N ASN A 258 -7.09 -15.62 23.58
CA ASN A 258 -6.71 -16.94 24.07
C ASN A 258 -7.86 -17.95 23.98
N GLY A 259 -9.08 -17.56 24.38
CA GLY A 259 -10.28 -18.39 24.23
C GLY A 259 -10.66 -18.69 22.77
N MET A 260 -10.39 -17.76 21.86
CA MET A 260 -10.62 -17.94 20.43
C MET A 260 -9.66 -19.00 19.87
N LEU A 261 -8.41 -19.02 20.30
CA LEU A 261 -7.37 -19.92 19.80
C LEU A 261 -7.30 -21.25 20.53
N ALA A 262 -7.93 -21.37 21.72
CA ALA A 262 -7.89 -22.58 22.54
C ALA A 262 -8.36 -23.83 21.78
N GLY A 263 -7.59 -24.94 21.95
CA GLY A 263 -7.89 -26.22 21.30
C GLY A 263 -7.83 -26.20 19.77
N TRP A 264 -7.22 -25.19 19.18
CA TRP A 264 -6.90 -25.24 17.76
C TRP A 264 -5.56 -25.94 17.57
N PRO A 265 -5.50 -27.02 16.75
CA PRO A 265 -4.24 -27.74 16.53
C PRO A 265 -3.17 -26.82 15.94
N ASP A 266 -1.96 -26.97 16.41
CA ASP A 266 -0.81 -26.24 15.96
C ASP A 266 0.17 -27.17 15.21
N HIS A 267 1.03 -26.62 14.37
CA HIS A 267 2.09 -27.34 13.69
C HIS A 267 3.25 -26.39 13.34
N GLU A 268 4.32 -26.91 12.80
CA GLU A 268 5.44 -26.10 12.32
C GLU A 268 5.13 -25.58 10.91
N LEU A 269 5.31 -24.27 10.72
CA LEU A 269 5.19 -23.64 9.40
C LEU A 269 6.43 -23.96 8.56
N ALA A 270 6.22 -24.64 7.44
CA ALA A 270 7.26 -24.93 6.47
C ALA A 270 7.09 -24.07 5.20
N LEU A 271 7.43 -22.78 5.29
CA LEU A 271 7.46 -21.94 4.09
C LEU A 271 8.60 -22.36 3.17
N ALA A 272 8.30 -22.60 1.90
CA ALA A 272 9.33 -22.76 0.90
C ALA A 272 10.22 -21.50 0.85
N PRO A 273 11.55 -21.63 0.83
CA PRO A 273 12.41 -20.46 0.77
C PRO A 273 12.22 -19.73 -0.56
N ILE A 274 11.92 -18.44 -0.48
CA ILE A 274 11.91 -17.57 -1.67
C ILE A 274 13.37 -17.28 -2.03
N PRO A 275 13.81 -17.55 -3.29
CA PRO A 275 15.17 -17.27 -3.70
C PRO A 275 15.51 -15.79 -3.56
N ASP A 276 16.66 -15.48 -2.93
CA ASP A 276 17.17 -14.10 -2.86
C ASP A 276 17.72 -13.63 -4.23
N GLN A 277 18.25 -14.56 -4.98
CA GLN A 277 18.75 -14.31 -6.33
C GLN A 277 17.60 -14.22 -7.32
N VAL A 278 17.55 -13.10 -8.02
CA VAL A 278 16.65 -12.90 -9.16
C VAL A 278 17.45 -12.93 -10.45
N PRO A 279 16.90 -13.37 -11.59
CA PRO A 279 17.58 -13.32 -12.87
C PRO A 279 18.05 -11.88 -13.17
N ASP A 280 19.20 -11.72 -13.83
CA ASP A 280 19.56 -10.44 -14.42
C ASP A 280 18.76 -10.28 -15.73
N PRO A 281 17.87 -9.27 -15.83
CA PRO A 281 17.12 -9.04 -17.06
C PRO A 281 18.07 -8.58 -18.18
N ILE A 282 17.73 -8.91 -19.42
CA ILE A 282 18.50 -8.44 -20.58
C ILE A 282 18.16 -6.96 -20.80
N PRO A 283 19.16 -6.04 -20.73
CA PRO A 283 18.93 -4.63 -21.04
C PRO A 283 18.44 -4.45 -22.47
N GLY A 284 17.56 -3.50 -22.71
CA GLY A 284 17.00 -3.23 -24.05
C GLY A 284 15.64 -2.59 -23.99
N VAL A 285 15.09 -2.33 -25.15
CA VAL A 285 13.78 -1.68 -25.33
C VAL A 285 12.73 -2.72 -25.73
N TYR A 286 11.73 -2.90 -24.89
CA TYR A 286 10.63 -3.86 -25.08
C TYR A 286 9.33 -3.10 -25.30
N MET A 287 8.73 -3.25 -26.49
CA MET A 287 7.46 -2.61 -26.84
C MET A 287 6.35 -3.64 -26.90
N ILE A 288 5.38 -3.52 -25.99
CA ILE A 288 4.19 -4.35 -25.97
C ILE A 288 3.14 -3.74 -26.92
N GLU A 289 2.67 -4.52 -27.90
CA GLU A 289 1.70 -4.08 -28.88
C GLU A 289 0.32 -3.81 -28.25
N LYS A 290 -0.10 -2.54 -28.26
CA LYS A 290 -1.44 -2.08 -27.86
C LYS A 290 -1.84 -0.92 -28.74
N GLU A 291 -2.39 -1.24 -29.94
CA GLU A 291 -2.67 -0.27 -30.99
C GLU A 291 -3.91 0.62 -30.74
N ASP A 292 -4.84 0.17 -29.87
CA ASP A 292 -6.12 0.84 -29.59
C ASP A 292 -6.04 1.93 -28.51
N VAL A 293 -4.82 2.45 -28.27
CA VAL A 293 -4.57 3.52 -27.29
C VAL A 293 -3.89 4.71 -27.93
N ASN A 294 -4.08 5.91 -27.37
CA ASN A 294 -3.52 7.16 -27.87
C ASN A 294 -2.32 7.68 -27.08
N GLN A 295 -1.91 6.94 -26.06
CA GLN A 295 -0.76 7.25 -25.20
C GLN A 295 0.01 5.98 -24.90
N SER A 296 1.32 6.15 -24.72
CA SER A 296 2.20 5.09 -24.24
C SER A 296 2.43 5.21 -22.74
N ARG A 297 2.43 4.08 -22.07
CA ARG A 297 3.02 3.96 -20.74
C ARG A 297 4.46 3.52 -20.88
N ILE A 298 5.35 4.24 -20.24
CA ILE A 298 6.78 3.97 -20.27
C ILE A 298 7.26 3.69 -18.84
N ARG A 299 7.99 2.63 -18.69
CA ARG A 299 8.71 2.25 -17.47
C ARG A 299 10.13 1.88 -17.83
N LEU A 300 11.08 2.40 -17.08
CA LEU A 300 12.50 2.02 -17.22
C LEU A 300 13.07 1.70 -15.86
N GLY A 301 14.05 0.80 -15.82
CA GLY A 301 14.68 0.42 -14.55
C GLY A 301 15.51 -0.84 -14.65
N HIS A 302 15.96 -1.31 -13.50
CA HIS A 302 16.83 -2.47 -13.35
C HIS A 302 16.57 -3.18 -12.02
N ILE A 303 17.14 -4.36 -11.80
CA ILE A 303 17.10 -5.02 -10.49
C ILE A 303 17.79 -4.13 -9.47
N GLY A 304 17.08 -3.86 -8.39
CA GLY A 304 17.50 -3.01 -7.29
C GLY A 304 17.97 -3.80 -6.07
N VAL A 305 17.45 -3.46 -4.91
CA VAL A 305 17.91 -3.94 -3.61
C VAL A 305 16.77 -4.51 -2.76
N ARG A 306 17.12 -5.22 -1.70
CA ARG A 306 16.18 -5.58 -0.62
C ARG A 306 15.98 -4.40 0.33
N ARG A 307 15.01 -4.51 1.25
CA ARG A 307 14.73 -3.48 2.24
C ARG A 307 15.92 -3.22 3.16
N ASP A 308 16.55 -4.27 3.66
CA ASP A 308 17.53 -4.18 4.75
C ASP A 308 18.96 -4.07 4.20
N ILE A 309 19.29 -2.87 3.71
CA ILE A 309 20.65 -2.51 3.28
C ILE A 309 21.20 -1.41 4.21
N PRO A 310 22.54 -1.38 4.40
CA PRO A 310 23.17 -0.34 5.25
C PRO A 310 22.83 1.09 4.83
N ASP A 311 22.75 1.33 3.51
CA ASP A 311 22.57 2.66 2.91
C ASP A 311 21.08 3.05 2.76
N GLN A 312 20.14 2.36 3.43
CA GLN A 312 18.71 2.52 3.20
C GLN A 312 18.21 3.97 3.34
N TYR A 313 18.74 4.75 4.28
CA TYR A 313 18.29 6.12 4.51
C TYR A 313 18.82 7.08 3.44
N ALA A 314 20.09 6.93 3.02
CA ALA A 314 20.64 7.69 1.93
C ALA A 314 19.93 7.36 0.61
N LEU A 315 19.59 6.07 0.37
CA LEU A 315 18.83 5.65 -0.80
C LEU A 315 17.41 6.22 -0.81
N LEU A 316 16.74 6.33 0.35
CA LEU A 316 15.44 6.98 0.47
C LEU A 316 15.50 8.45 0.08
N VAL A 317 16.46 9.20 0.67
CA VAL A 317 16.64 10.63 0.39
C VAL A 317 17.02 10.85 -1.07
N MET A 318 17.95 10.06 -1.61
CA MET A 318 18.35 10.13 -3.02
C MET A 318 17.15 9.95 -3.95
N ASN A 319 16.31 8.91 -3.73
CA ASN A 319 15.16 8.67 -4.59
C ASN A 319 14.06 9.73 -4.42
N ASP A 320 13.90 10.32 -3.23
CA ASP A 320 12.99 11.44 -3.02
C ASP A 320 13.37 12.62 -3.91
N ILE A 321 14.65 12.97 -3.94
CA ILE A 321 15.21 14.03 -4.80
C ILE A 321 15.05 13.68 -6.28
N LEU A 322 15.31 12.42 -6.67
CA LEU A 322 15.25 11.99 -8.06
C LEU A 322 13.84 12.01 -8.63
N GLY A 323 12.89 11.32 -7.99
CA GLY A 323 11.54 11.17 -8.55
C GLY A 323 10.46 10.75 -7.55
N GLY A 324 10.81 10.55 -6.27
CA GLY A 324 9.90 10.12 -5.21
C GLY A 324 9.21 11.25 -4.45
N GLY A 325 9.80 12.43 -4.39
CA GLY A 325 9.36 13.60 -3.59
C GLY A 325 8.25 14.43 -4.23
N GLY A 326 7.48 13.87 -5.18
CA GLY A 326 6.39 14.58 -5.83
C GLY A 326 6.86 15.73 -6.69
N PHE A 327 6.15 16.88 -6.67
CA PHE A 327 6.39 18.01 -7.58
C PHE A 327 7.77 18.66 -7.47
N THR A 328 8.45 18.50 -6.36
CA THR A 328 9.79 19.07 -6.14
C THR A 328 10.91 18.17 -6.64
N SER A 329 10.61 16.89 -6.93
CA SER A 329 11.60 15.94 -7.42
C SER A 329 12.00 16.22 -8.88
N ARG A 330 13.25 15.92 -9.24
CA ARG A 330 13.85 16.26 -10.53
C ARG A 330 13.05 15.71 -11.72
N ILE A 331 12.72 14.41 -11.71
CA ILE A 331 11.95 13.75 -12.79
C ILE A 331 10.55 14.38 -12.94
N VAL A 332 9.83 14.55 -11.83
CA VAL A 332 8.47 15.11 -11.89
C VAL A 332 8.49 16.54 -12.39
N ARG A 333 9.41 17.35 -11.87
CA ARG A 333 9.59 18.72 -12.32
C ARG A 333 9.90 18.76 -13.82
N ARG A 334 10.88 17.99 -14.28
CA ARG A 334 11.35 18.02 -15.67
C ARG A 334 10.28 17.54 -16.65
N VAL A 335 9.70 16.35 -16.39
CA VAL A 335 8.76 15.72 -17.33
C VAL A 335 7.36 16.36 -17.27
N ARG A 336 6.90 16.75 -16.06
CA ARG A 336 5.55 17.27 -15.87
C ARG A 336 5.48 18.79 -15.89
N SER A 337 6.32 19.46 -15.08
CA SER A 337 6.16 20.91 -14.85
C SER A 337 6.83 21.73 -15.95
N ASP A 338 8.04 21.37 -16.35
CA ASP A 338 8.83 22.14 -17.32
C ASP A 338 8.36 21.84 -18.77
N GLU A 339 8.20 20.56 -19.11
CA GLU A 339 7.89 20.14 -20.49
C GLU A 339 6.39 19.78 -20.69
N GLY A 340 5.61 19.60 -19.64
CA GLY A 340 4.18 19.32 -19.73
C GLY A 340 3.83 17.99 -20.42
N LEU A 341 4.76 17.02 -20.42
CA LEU A 341 4.59 15.77 -21.17
C LEU A 341 3.62 14.80 -20.50
N ALA A 342 3.61 14.77 -19.17
CA ALA A 342 2.89 13.75 -18.40
C ALA A 342 2.13 14.35 -17.21
N TYR A 343 0.95 13.81 -16.91
CA TYR A 343 0.26 14.13 -15.67
C TYR A 343 0.92 13.48 -14.44
N SER A 344 1.49 12.29 -14.62
CA SER A 344 2.17 11.53 -13.57
C SER A 344 3.50 11.00 -14.09
N ALA A 345 4.55 11.29 -13.35
CA ALA A 345 5.90 10.77 -13.55
C ALA A 345 6.55 10.53 -12.17
N GLY A 346 7.61 9.75 -12.12
CA GLY A 346 8.35 9.56 -10.87
C GLY A 346 9.38 8.44 -10.93
N SER A 347 10.04 8.20 -9.79
CA SER A 347 10.91 7.05 -9.59
C SER A 347 10.70 6.41 -8.22
N ARG A 348 11.07 5.14 -8.11
CA ARG A 348 10.99 4.38 -6.87
C ARG A 348 11.97 3.22 -6.86
N PHE A 349 12.54 2.95 -5.69
CA PHE A 349 13.11 1.66 -5.36
C PHE A 349 12.06 0.82 -4.65
N ASP A 350 11.56 -0.23 -5.30
CA ASP A 350 10.80 -1.27 -4.63
C ASP A 350 11.78 -2.10 -3.81
N ARG A 351 11.49 -2.30 -2.52
CA ARG A 351 12.42 -2.93 -1.58
C ARG A 351 11.70 -4.01 -0.77
N PRO A 352 11.33 -5.13 -1.39
CA PRO A 352 10.73 -6.25 -0.69
C PRO A 352 11.72 -6.84 0.35
N VAL A 353 11.18 -7.57 1.31
CA VAL A 353 11.98 -8.20 2.38
C VAL A 353 12.64 -9.49 1.90
N LEU A 354 11.93 -10.27 1.10
CA LEU A 354 12.31 -11.65 0.77
C LEU A 354 13.28 -11.77 -0.41
N TYR A 355 13.28 -10.80 -1.35
CA TYR A 355 14.08 -10.84 -2.57
C TYR A 355 14.49 -9.42 -2.98
N ARG A 356 15.34 -9.29 -4.00
CA ARG A 356 15.73 -7.97 -4.54
C ARG A 356 14.60 -7.38 -5.35
N GLY A 357 14.18 -6.16 -5.01
CA GLY A 357 13.20 -5.40 -5.77
C GLY A 357 13.80 -4.74 -7.02
N THR A 358 13.09 -3.76 -7.58
CA THR A 358 13.55 -2.99 -8.75
C THR A 358 13.72 -1.51 -8.42
N PHE A 359 14.71 -0.87 -9.02
CA PHE A 359 14.61 0.55 -9.33
C PHE A 359 13.71 0.69 -10.56
N ARG A 360 12.80 1.63 -10.53
CA ARG A 360 11.99 1.98 -11.70
C ARG A 360 11.69 3.47 -11.74
N ALA A 361 11.70 4.04 -12.94
CA ALA A 361 11.10 5.32 -13.24
C ALA A 361 9.97 5.10 -14.25
N TRP A 362 8.97 5.97 -14.24
CA TRP A 362 7.76 5.80 -15.08
C TRP A 362 7.12 7.12 -15.42
N PHE A 363 6.43 7.13 -16.56
CA PHE A 363 5.49 8.19 -16.95
C PHE A 363 4.53 7.69 -18.04
N GLN A 364 3.50 8.47 -18.33
CA GLN A 364 2.56 8.19 -19.43
C GLN A 364 2.42 9.45 -20.28
N THR A 365 2.58 9.32 -21.60
CA THR A 365 2.56 10.44 -22.53
C THR A 365 2.04 10.03 -23.90
N LYS A 366 1.88 10.99 -24.82
CA LYS A 366 1.58 10.71 -26.23
C LYS A 366 2.70 9.88 -26.84
N HIS A 367 2.37 9.00 -27.78
CA HIS A 367 3.34 8.13 -28.45
C HIS A 367 4.58 8.89 -28.95
N ALA A 368 4.35 10.01 -29.64
CA ALA A 368 5.40 10.80 -30.28
C ALA A 368 6.43 11.43 -29.32
N THR A 369 6.08 11.58 -28.02
CA THR A 369 6.95 12.24 -27.03
C THR A 369 7.53 11.26 -26.01
N GLY A 370 7.35 9.95 -26.23
CA GLY A 370 7.82 8.91 -25.33
C GLY A 370 9.35 8.86 -25.21
N ALA A 371 10.06 8.86 -26.35
CA ALA A 371 11.51 8.82 -26.36
C ALA A 371 12.13 10.08 -25.73
N PHE A 372 11.63 11.26 -26.08
CA PHE A 372 12.06 12.52 -25.46
C PHE A 372 11.87 12.52 -23.93
N GLY A 373 10.68 12.14 -23.44
CA GLY A 373 10.46 12.05 -22.00
C GLY A 373 11.34 11.02 -21.29
N THR A 374 11.72 9.94 -21.99
CA THR A 374 12.67 8.94 -21.50
C THR A 374 14.07 9.54 -21.38
N ASP A 375 14.53 10.28 -22.39
CA ASP A 375 15.83 10.95 -22.37
C ASP A 375 15.94 11.95 -21.21
N LEU A 376 14.89 12.73 -20.96
CA LEU A 376 14.85 13.65 -19.81
C LEU A 376 15.04 12.92 -18.48
N ILE A 377 14.46 11.72 -18.32
CA ILE A 377 14.66 10.90 -17.12
C ILE A 377 16.10 10.41 -17.03
N LEU A 378 16.69 9.97 -18.14
CA LEU A 378 18.07 9.51 -18.18
C LEU A 378 19.05 10.64 -17.85
N ILE A 379 18.82 11.85 -18.32
CA ILE A 379 19.58 13.04 -17.96
C ILE A 379 19.54 13.26 -16.44
N GLU A 380 18.38 13.17 -15.80
CA GLU A 380 18.29 13.36 -14.35
C GLU A 380 18.91 12.20 -13.54
N ILE A 381 18.86 10.98 -14.08
CA ILE A 381 19.57 9.82 -13.49
C ILE A 381 21.08 10.03 -13.58
N ASP A 382 21.61 10.48 -14.73
CA ASP A 382 23.04 10.76 -14.88
C ASP A 382 23.47 11.93 -13.98
N ARG A 383 22.68 12.98 -13.95
CA ARG A 383 22.95 14.15 -13.15
C ARG A 383 23.04 13.87 -11.65
N ILE A 384 22.13 13.04 -11.08
CA ILE A 384 22.18 12.69 -9.65
C ILE A 384 23.37 11.77 -9.32
N ARG A 385 23.91 11.06 -10.31
CA ARG A 385 25.09 10.19 -10.19
C ARG A 385 26.42 10.93 -10.37
N THR A 386 26.40 12.10 -11.00
CA THR A 386 27.63 12.84 -11.36
C THR A 386 27.76 14.18 -10.64
N GLU A 387 26.65 14.78 -10.25
CA GLU A 387 26.62 16.07 -9.59
C GLU A 387 26.18 15.94 -8.12
N LYS A 388 26.94 16.53 -7.21
CA LYS A 388 26.55 16.63 -5.82
C LYS A 388 25.32 17.54 -5.67
N CYS A 389 24.33 17.10 -4.94
CA CYS A 389 23.14 17.91 -4.64
C CYS A 389 23.48 19.06 -3.70
N ASP A 390 22.81 20.20 -3.88
CA ASP A 390 22.87 21.29 -2.92
C ASP A 390 22.37 20.84 -1.55
N GLU A 391 22.99 21.36 -0.49
CA GLU A 391 22.65 21.03 0.89
C GLU A 391 21.17 21.29 1.19
N GLU A 392 20.62 22.41 0.71
CA GLU A 392 19.22 22.79 0.88
C GLU A 392 18.26 21.76 0.29
N ILE A 393 18.57 21.20 -0.87
CA ILE A 393 17.75 20.15 -1.51
C ILE A 393 17.72 18.88 -0.64
N VAL A 394 18.88 18.49 -0.11
CA VAL A 394 19.01 17.32 0.76
C VAL A 394 18.28 17.55 2.08
N GLU A 395 18.43 18.73 2.70
CA GLU A 395 17.71 19.08 3.93
C GLU A 395 16.19 19.09 3.74
N ASN A 396 15.69 19.61 2.63
CA ASN A 396 14.26 19.60 2.32
C ASN A 396 13.70 18.17 2.16
N ALA A 397 14.43 17.28 1.47
CA ALA A 397 14.06 15.87 1.35
C ALA A 397 14.06 15.17 2.72
N LYS A 398 15.09 15.40 3.55
CA LYS A 398 15.18 14.89 4.94
C LYS A 398 14.02 15.38 5.80
N ALA A 399 13.68 16.67 5.72
CA ALA A 399 12.59 17.27 6.48
C ALA A 399 11.25 16.60 6.15
N SER A 400 11.01 16.25 4.89
CA SER A 400 9.82 15.48 4.47
C SER A 400 9.72 14.14 5.23
N PHE A 401 10.78 13.34 5.24
CA PHE A 401 10.79 12.04 5.95
C PHE A 401 10.63 12.19 7.46
N ILE A 402 11.31 13.18 8.07
CA ILE A 402 11.25 13.42 9.51
C ILE A 402 9.83 13.89 9.91
N SER A 403 9.21 14.77 9.12
CA SER A 403 7.85 15.23 9.39
C SER A 403 6.82 14.11 9.28
N ASN A 404 7.03 13.18 8.36
CA ASN A 404 6.13 12.06 8.13
C ASN A 404 6.31 10.88 9.12
N VAL A 405 7.33 10.90 9.99
CA VAL A 405 7.56 9.83 10.98
C VAL A 405 6.42 9.67 11.98
N VAL A 406 5.58 10.68 12.14
CA VAL A 406 4.40 10.64 13.02
C VAL A 406 3.25 9.81 12.44
N ASN A 407 3.18 9.66 11.10
CA ASN A 407 2.03 9.06 10.42
C ASN A 407 1.77 7.59 10.82
N PRO A 408 2.78 6.70 10.92
CA PRO A 408 2.59 5.33 11.40
C PRO A 408 2.04 5.24 12.84
N PHE A 409 2.09 6.33 13.59
CA PHE A 409 1.73 6.41 15.00
C PHE A 409 0.61 7.43 15.28
N SER A 410 -0.12 7.84 14.26
CA SER A 410 -1.15 8.88 14.35
C SER A 410 -2.41 8.42 15.10
N THR A 411 -2.69 7.13 15.10
CA THR A 411 -3.83 6.52 15.82
C THR A 411 -3.40 5.24 16.53
N LYS A 412 -4.19 4.80 17.53
CA LYS A 412 -3.93 3.52 18.21
C LYS A 412 -3.91 2.34 17.23
N ASN A 413 -4.81 2.34 16.25
CA ASN A 413 -4.87 1.31 15.22
C ASN A 413 -3.61 1.29 14.34
N THR A 414 -3.13 2.46 13.89
CA THR A 414 -1.90 2.51 13.08
C THR A 414 -0.67 2.09 13.87
N ILE A 415 -0.59 2.42 15.18
CA ILE A 415 0.49 1.99 16.06
C ILE A 415 0.61 0.46 16.10
N VAL A 416 -0.47 -0.24 16.45
CA VAL A 416 -0.44 -1.70 16.60
C VAL A 416 -0.23 -2.42 15.27
N ASN A 417 -0.83 -1.92 14.18
CA ASN A 417 -0.60 -2.46 12.83
C ASN A 417 0.85 -2.25 12.36
N THR A 418 1.47 -1.10 12.66
CA THR A 418 2.88 -0.84 12.35
C THR A 418 3.79 -1.83 13.06
N PHE A 419 3.57 -2.08 14.35
CA PHE A 419 4.40 -3.03 15.10
C PHE A 419 4.15 -4.48 14.70
N ALA A 420 2.91 -4.85 14.38
CA ALA A 420 2.61 -6.16 13.83
C ALA A 420 3.28 -6.39 12.46
N ASP A 421 3.31 -5.37 11.59
CA ASP A 421 4.03 -5.43 10.31
C ASP A 421 5.55 -5.47 10.48
N ASP A 422 6.08 -4.74 11.45
CA ASP A 422 7.51 -4.76 11.77
C ASP A 422 7.95 -6.14 12.29
N ASP A 423 7.17 -6.77 13.18
CA ASP A 423 7.38 -8.16 13.65
C ASP A 423 7.27 -9.15 12.48
N TYR A 424 6.21 -9.02 11.67
CA TYR A 424 6.02 -9.86 10.48
C TYR A 424 7.22 -9.83 9.55
N THR A 425 7.78 -8.65 9.34
CA THR A 425 8.88 -8.40 8.39
C THR A 425 10.26 -8.47 9.04
N GLY A 426 10.36 -8.75 10.35
CA GLY A 426 11.63 -8.87 11.07
C GLY A 426 12.37 -7.53 11.21
N ARG A 427 11.69 -6.41 11.31
CA ARG A 427 12.31 -5.11 11.53
C ARG A 427 12.79 -5.01 12.97
N ALA A 428 13.93 -4.34 13.21
CA ALA A 428 14.48 -4.15 14.54
C ALA A 428 13.56 -3.31 15.43
N ASP A 429 13.44 -3.67 16.70
CA ASP A 429 12.56 -3.02 17.69
C ASP A 429 12.88 -1.53 17.90
N ASP A 430 14.12 -1.11 17.65
CA ASP A 430 14.59 0.27 17.81
C ASP A 430 14.62 1.08 16.51
N TYR A 431 14.10 0.51 15.42
CA TYR A 431 14.12 1.14 14.10
C TYR A 431 13.53 2.55 14.12
N TRP A 432 12.34 2.70 14.66
CA TRP A 432 11.64 3.99 14.68
C TRP A 432 12.28 5.00 15.63
N GLN A 433 12.86 4.54 16.74
CA GLN A 433 13.59 5.40 17.67
C GLN A 433 14.85 6.00 17.05
N ASN A 434 15.46 5.27 16.11
CA ASN A 434 16.67 5.69 15.40
C ASN A 434 16.38 6.36 14.05
N TYR A 435 15.14 6.26 13.54
CA TYR A 435 14.78 6.68 12.18
C TYR A 435 15.14 8.14 11.90
N ALA A 436 14.64 9.08 12.70
CA ALA A 436 14.88 10.50 12.49
C ALA A 436 16.38 10.85 12.60
N LYS A 437 17.11 10.23 13.55
CA LYS A 437 18.56 10.39 13.68
C LYS A 437 19.30 9.93 12.43
N ASN A 438 18.95 8.76 11.91
CA ASN A 438 19.61 8.17 10.75
C ASN A 438 19.30 8.96 9.46
N VAL A 439 18.07 9.47 9.31
CA VAL A 439 17.72 10.35 8.18
C VAL A 439 18.46 11.69 8.30
N LYS A 440 18.53 12.30 9.49
CA LYS A 440 19.29 13.55 9.71
C LYS A 440 20.77 13.43 9.37
N ALA A 441 21.35 12.26 9.56
CA ALA A 441 22.77 12.02 9.32
C ALA A 441 23.14 11.96 7.82
N VAL A 442 22.18 11.81 6.91
CA VAL A 442 22.43 11.75 5.48
C VAL A 442 22.99 13.07 4.94
N THR A 443 24.08 12.99 4.22
CA THR A 443 24.80 14.12 3.61
C THR A 443 24.64 14.15 2.10
N PRO A 444 24.94 15.28 1.42
CA PRO A 444 25.01 15.32 -0.04
C PRO A 444 26.01 14.33 -0.65
N ASP A 445 27.10 14.01 0.07
CA ASP A 445 28.08 13.01 -0.37
C ASP A 445 27.50 11.60 -0.31
N ASP A 446 26.70 11.28 0.72
CA ASP A 446 26.00 10.01 0.83
C ASP A 446 24.99 9.85 -0.32
N VAL A 447 24.24 10.91 -0.66
CA VAL A 447 23.29 10.92 -1.78
C VAL A 447 24.01 10.60 -3.10
N LEU A 448 25.16 11.25 -3.37
CA LEU A 448 25.97 10.99 -4.56
C LEU A 448 26.50 9.55 -4.55
N ALA A 449 27.04 9.09 -3.43
CA ALA A 449 27.61 7.75 -3.29
C ALA A 449 26.58 6.65 -3.54
N VAL A 450 25.36 6.77 -2.98
CA VAL A 450 24.29 5.78 -3.20
C VAL A 450 23.71 5.85 -4.60
N ALA A 451 23.66 7.04 -5.22
CA ALA A 451 23.28 7.17 -6.62
C ALA A 451 24.26 6.44 -7.55
N GLN A 452 25.57 6.59 -7.32
CA GLN A 452 26.60 5.87 -8.06
C GLN A 452 26.55 4.36 -7.82
N LYS A 453 26.29 3.94 -6.59
CA LYS A 453 26.29 2.54 -6.17
C LYS A 453 25.05 1.77 -6.65
N TYR A 454 23.87 2.39 -6.68
CA TYR A 454 22.59 1.69 -6.86
C TYR A 454 21.81 2.05 -8.11
N LEU A 455 22.19 3.10 -8.85
CA LEU A 455 21.62 3.38 -10.17
C LEU A 455 22.56 2.86 -11.25
N HIS A 456 22.08 1.98 -12.11
CA HIS A 456 22.85 1.29 -13.15
C HIS A 456 22.27 1.59 -14.55
N PRO A 457 22.63 2.73 -15.18
CA PRO A 457 22.14 3.08 -16.51
C PRO A 457 22.47 2.04 -17.58
N ASP A 458 23.58 1.32 -17.42
CA ASP A 458 24.04 0.23 -18.27
C ASP A 458 23.20 -1.06 -18.20
N LYS A 459 22.28 -1.14 -17.21
CA LYS A 459 21.41 -2.31 -16.97
C LYS A 459 19.93 -2.01 -17.16
N LEU A 460 19.59 -0.89 -17.78
CA LEU A 460 18.21 -0.47 -17.91
C LEU A 460 17.43 -1.36 -18.89
N VAL A 461 16.28 -1.78 -18.44
CA VAL A 461 15.20 -2.34 -19.25
C VAL A 461 14.18 -1.22 -19.46
N PHE A 462 13.80 -0.96 -20.69
CA PHE A 462 12.78 -0.01 -21.08
C PHE A 462 11.53 -0.79 -21.52
N LEU A 463 10.44 -0.64 -20.83
CA LEU A 463 9.14 -1.24 -21.16
C LEU A 463 8.19 -0.15 -21.65
N ILE A 464 7.69 -0.30 -22.87
CA ILE A 464 6.72 0.59 -23.48
C ILE A 464 5.45 -0.21 -23.78
N VAL A 465 4.30 0.27 -23.31
CA VAL A 465 3.00 -0.29 -23.68
C VAL A 465 2.26 0.75 -24.52
N GLY A 466 2.00 0.46 -25.78
CA GLY A 466 1.37 1.37 -26.72
C GLY A 466 1.38 0.86 -28.16
N ASP A 467 1.10 1.73 -29.11
CA ASP A 467 1.23 1.41 -30.54
C ASP A 467 2.69 1.51 -30.98
N PRO A 468 3.38 0.40 -31.31
CA PRO A 468 4.79 0.42 -31.69
C PRO A 468 5.08 1.26 -32.94
N LYS A 469 4.15 1.30 -33.90
CA LYS A 469 4.29 2.09 -35.12
C LYS A 469 4.29 3.59 -34.82
N ALA A 470 3.29 4.03 -34.02
CA ALA A 470 3.18 5.43 -33.62
C ALA A 470 4.34 5.86 -32.70
N VAL A 471 4.83 4.97 -31.83
CA VAL A 471 5.96 5.22 -30.93
C VAL A 471 7.26 5.40 -31.73
N GLN A 472 7.53 4.56 -32.75
CA GLN A 472 8.76 4.59 -33.53
C GLN A 472 8.84 5.79 -34.49
N VAL A 473 7.69 6.34 -34.92
CA VAL A 473 7.68 7.58 -35.75
C VAL A 473 8.29 8.74 -34.96
N GLY A 474 8.00 8.82 -33.64
CA GLY A 474 8.50 9.88 -32.79
C GLY A 474 7.85 11.25 -33.10
N SER A 475 8.55 12.32 -32.79
CA SER A 475 8.10 13.72 -32.95
C SER A 475 8.99 14.49 -33.91
N ASP A 476 8.42 15.36 -34.74
CA ASP A 476 9.19 16.30 -35.58
C ASP A 476 9.88 17.40 -34.74
N LYS A 477 9.49 17.55 -33.48
CA LYS A 477 10.04 18.56 -32.57
C LYS A 477 11.21 18.05 -31.73
N HIS A 478 11.40 16.73 -31.66
CA HIS A 478 12.38 16.06 -30.81
C HIS A 478 13.07 14.99 -31.63
N GLU A 479 14.41 14.94 -31.55
CA GLU A 479 15.23 14.02 -32.34
C GLU A 479 15.35 12.63 -31.73
N GLU A 480 15.09 12.50 -30.42
CA GLU A 480 15.25 11.27 -29.65
C GLU A 480 14.31 10.16 -30.16
N ARG A 481 14.86 8.97 -30.27
CA ARG A 481 14.16 7.75 -30.67
C ARG A 481 14.45 6.62 -29.66
N PHE A 482 13.52 5.71 -29.49
CA PHE A 482 13.77 4.55 -28.60
C PHE A 482 14.93 3.67 -29.07
N SER A 483 15.26 3.67 -30.35
CA SER A 483 16.47 3.02 -30.89
C SER A 483 17.77 3.57 -30.32
N ASP A 484 17.77 4.78 -29.77
CA ASP A 484 18.95 5.39 -29.17
C ASP A 484 19.28 4.79 -27.81
N PHE A 485 18.28 4.16 -27.17
CA PHE A 485 18.42 3.54 -25.84
C PHE A 485 18.71 2.04 -25.88
N GLY A 486 18.69 1.41 -27.07
CA GLY A 486 19.02 0.01 -27.24
C GLY A 486 18.25 -0.67 -28.36
N GLU A 487 18.48 -1.97 -28.51
CA GLU A 487 17.78 -2.81 -29.48
C GLU A 487 16.30 -2.88 -29.13
N ILE A 488 15.44 -2.66 -30.14
CA ILE A 488 13.99 -2.68 -29.96
C ILE A 488 13.47 -4.11 -30.19
N THR A 489 12.88 -4.69 -29.19
CA THR A 489 12.13 -5.95 -29.26
C THR A 489 10.64 -5.67 -29.21
N ILE A 490 9.92 -5.97 -30.29
CA ILE A 490 8.45 -5.94 -30.27
C ILE A 490 7.94 -7.23 -29.63
N VAL A 491 7.17 -7.08 -28.57
CA VAL A 491 6.56 -8.18 -27.83
C VAL A 491 5.06 -8.19 -28.09
N PRO A 492 4.53 -9.23 -28.74
CA PRO A 492 3.08 -9.35 -28.93
C PRO A 492 2.33 -9.29 -27.60
N LEU A 493 1.16 -8.67 -27.61
CA LEU A 493 0.29 -8.67 -26.43
C LEU A 493 -0.16 -10.11 -26.14
N ARG A 494 0.19 -10.60 -24.96
CA ARG A 494 -0.18 -11.96 -24.53
C ARG A 494 -1.69 -12.15 -24.52
N ASP A 495 -2.13 -13.35 -24.90
CA ASP A 495 -3.52 -13.73 -24.71
C ASP A 495 -3.94 -13.57 -23.25
N PRO A 496 -5.08 -12.93 -22.97
CA PRO A 496 -5.49 -12.64 -21.60
C PRO A 496 -5.85 -13.90 -20.79
N MET A 497 -6.18 -15.02 -21.43
CA MET A 497 -6.60 -16.24 -20.74
C MET A 497 -5.44 -17.21 -20.53
N THR A 498 -4.51 -17.30 -21.48
CA THR A 498 -3.43 -18.30 -21.48
C THR A 498 -2.06 -17.72 -21.14
N LEU A 499 -1.82 -16.42 -21.36
CA LEU A 499 -0.52 -15.73 -21.27
C LEU A 499 0.51 -16.16 -22.33
N GLU A 500 0.06 -16.84 -23.38
CA GLU A 500 0.87 -17.16 -24.56
C GLU A 500 0.98 -15.99 -25.52
#